data_5bb798a9ef448ca27ef024368d82f85f
#
_entry.id   5bb798a9ef448ca27ef024368d82f85f
#
_cell.length_a   1.000
_cell.length_b   1.000
_cell.length_c   1.000
_cell.angle_alpha   90.00
_cell.angle_beta   90.00
_cell.angle_gamma   90.00
#
_symmetry.space_group_name_H-M   'P 1'
#
loop_
_entity.id
_entity.type
_entity.pdbx_description
1 polymer ?
#
loop_
_entity_poly.entity_id
_entity_poly.type
_entity_poly.pdbx_seq_one_letter_code
_entity_poly.pdbx_strand_id
1 'polypeptide(L)'
;MEEPEKIVSQTELDDKAQKLVEEKDADSRLRVYVGPMEKVLTAVLLIWAVFQVWANMFGTLGAVKLRTAHIMFLLPLAFTLYPTFKKERRRRRVMPVWDIALIAAAILSYGYLFMRYDAIARTGRLNSTDVWVGVVCLVVAFEAARRASGNLAIIALIFLSYFAVWGRYIPGTFGTSAFTLKRMIKALVWDTNGVLGTGAGVSATYIFVFVLFGAFLKYSGFSQFINDIALTLVGQTPGGPAKVAVIASALMGMINGSAIANVATTGTITIPLMKKTGYKKDFAAAVEAVASTGGQFTPPIMGAVGFVMAEFMCVSYTKVMLAAAIPAFLYYLSLLYSVHLEAKRLGLSGLSKENIPQAGKVLRERGHLLIPLVVLLALMFTGYTPLFAAIIAIFVTIPVSWVRKETRMDLETIVRATVEGSRSAIGVGISCIIIGVIIGSVNMTSLGLNFGNLILRVVGDGHLFLGGLMVMIMSIILGMGVPGVAAYVIVYVVAVPVLRGVGATEMAANMFCLIYACLSNITPPVAMSSYVAAGIADSNMTKTSLIAMKLGIAGFILPFFFLNNPVLLYGSTEGVAVSETIRTFATATIGVLAIAEGLSGLPMQKYSTGATALRLVTRVMLIA
;
A
#
# COMPACT_ATOMS: atom_id res chain seq x y z
N MET A 1 -30.46 25.43 18.07
CA MET A 1 -30.01 26.12 16.85
C MET A 1 -28.55 25.74 16.67
N GLU A 2 -28.27 24.83 15.73
CA GLU A 2 -26.88 24.55 15.34
C GLU A 2 -26.39 25.75 14.51
N GLU A 3 -25.21 26.28 14.87
CA GLU A 3 -24.57 27.32 14.09
C GLU A 3 -24.42 26.87 12.62
N PRO A 4 -24.65 27.75 11.64
CA PRO A 4 -24.47 27.39 10.24
C PRO A 4 -23.01 26.97 10.00
N GLU A 5 -22.81 25.72 9.56
CA GLU A 5 -21.49 25.18 9.20
C GLU A 5 -20.82 26.15 8.19
N LYS A 6 -19.70 26.73 8.57
CA LYS A 6 -18.91 27.57 7.68
C LYS A 6 -18.58 26.80 6.42
N ILE A 7 -18.95 27.30 5.26
CA ILE A 7 -18.56 26.76 3.96
C ILE A 7 -17.04 26.94 3.84
N VAL A 8 -16.31 25.88 4.16
CA VAL A 8 -14.84 25.83 4.02
C VAL A 8 -14.52 25.73 2.53
N SER A 9 -13.60 26.55 2.05
CA SER A 9 -13.18 26.50 0.64
C SER A 9 -12.45 25.18 0.31
N GLN A 10 -12.50 24.73 -0.96
CA GLN A 10 -11.79 23.52 -1.38
C GLN A 10 -10.29 23.61 -1.06
N THR A 11 -9.68 24.76 -1.25
CA THR A 11 -8.27 25.01 -0.94
C THR A 11 -7.96 24.82 0.55
N GLU A 12 -8.85 25.28 1.44
CA GLU A 12 -8.68 25.10 2.89
C GLU A 12 -8.84 23.64 3.30
N LEU A 13 -9.70 22.88 2.62
CA LEU A 13 -9.84 21.42 2.84
C LEU A 13 -8.61 20.66 2.37
N ASP A 14 -8.06 21.02 1.22
CA ASP A 14 -6.84 20.43 0.69
C ASP A 14 -5.63 20.72 1.60
N ASP A 15 -5.48 21.97 2.07
CA ASP A 15 -4.44 22.36 3.04
C ASP A 15 -4.59 21.62 4.37
N LYS A 16 -5.83 21.46 4.86
CA LYS A 16 -6.11 20.73 6.09
C LYS A 16 -5.79 19.25 5.93
N ALA A 17 -6.20 18.62 4.82
CA ALA A 17 -5.89 17.24 4.51
C ALA A 17 -4.38 17.01 4.44
N GLN A 18 -3.65 17.89 3.76
CA GLN A 18 -2.21 17.81 3.65
C GLN A 18 -1.53 17.92 5.03
N LYS A 19 -1.96 18.83 5.89
CA LYS A 19 -1.45 18.96 7.27
C LYS A 19 -1.71 17.71 8.10
N LEU A 20 -2.90 17.10 7.97
CA LEU A 20 -3.25 15.85 8.68
C LEU A 20 -2.41 14.66 8.20
N VAL A 21 -2.19 14.54 6.89
CA VAL A 21 -1.29 13.50 6.35
C VAL A 21 0.11 13.69 6.88
N GLU A 22 0.64 14.91 6.83
CA GLU A 22 1.97 15.24 7.36
C GLU A 22 2.10 15.01 8.87
N GLU A 23 1.01 15.14 9.63
CA GLU A 23 1.01 14.87 11.07
C GLU A 23 0.97 13.37 11.36
N LYS A 24 0.17 12.61 10.62
CA LYS A 24 -0.08 11.18 10.88
C LYS A 24 0.85 10.26 10.11
N ASP A 25 1.26 10.64 8.91
CA ASP A 25 2.15 9.88 8.06
C ASP A 25 3.56 10.50 8.05
N ALA A 26 4.53 9.78 8.58
CA ALA A 26 5.92 10.23 8.62
C ALA A 26 6.52 10.40 7.21
N ASP A 27 6.09 9.55 6.26
CA ASP A 27 6.58 9.58 4.87
C ASP A 27 6.22 10.88 4.14
N SER A 28 5.20 11.59 4.62
CA SER A 28 4.71 12.84 4.00
C SER A 28 5.35 14.11 4.56
N ARG A 29 6.24 14.00 5.58
CA ARG A 29 6.90 15.15 6.23
C ARG A 29 8.14 15.59 5.48
N LEU A 30 7.96 16.27 4.36
CA LEU A 30 9.08 16.69 3.52
C LEU A 30 9.46 18.15 3.75
N ARG A 31 10.76 18.47 3.63
CA ARG A 31 11.28 19.83 3.53
C ARG A 31 10.95 20.43 2.15
N VAL A 32 10.68 21.71 2.14
CA VAL A 32 10.48 22.51 0.91
C VAL A 32 11.68 23.43 0.76
N TYR A 33 12.45 23.23 -0.29
CA TYR A 33 13.54 24.13 -0.65
C TYR A 33 13.06 25.23 -1.57
N VAL A 34 13.68 26.41 -1.47
CA VAL A 34 13.39 27.57 -2.33
C VAL A 34 14.69 28.12 -2.92
N GLY A 35 14.60 28.63 -4.15
CA GLY A 35 15.75 29.23 -4.85
C GLY A 35 16.68 28.19 -5.52
N PRO A 36 18.01 28.42 -5.51
CA PRO A 36 18.95 27.54 -6.24
C PRO A 36 18.89 26.08 -5.80
N MET A 37 18.67 25.83 -4.50
CA MET A 37 18.61 24.47 -3.96
C MET A 37 17.41 23.67 -4.48
N GLU A 38 16.29 24.32 -4.76
CA GLU A 38 15.12 23.71 -5.39
C GLU A 38 15.46 23.19 -6.79
N LYS A 39 16.19 23.99 -7.58
CA LYS A 39 16.62 23.60 -8.94
C LYS A 39 17.59 22.41 -8.90
N VAL A 40 18.54 22.42 -7.96
CA VAL A 40 19.46 21.30 -7.77
C VAL A 40 18.70 20.03 -7.40
N LEU A 41 17.78 20.10 -6.44
CA LEU A 41 16.97 18.96 -6.04
C LEU A 41 16.12 18.42 -7.20
N THR A 42 15.48 19.32 -7.95
CA THR A 42 14.72 18.95 -9.16
C THR A 42 15.62 18.23 -10.19
N ALA A 43 16.81 18.74 -10.44
CA ALA A 43 17.75 18.11 -11.36
C ALA A 43 18.18 16.71 -10.89
N VAL A 44 18.47 16.53 -9.59
CA VAL A 44 18.86 15.22 -9.03
C VAL A 44 17.71 14.22 -9.13
N LEU A 45 16.47 14.63 -8.83
CA LEU A 45 15.28 13.78 -8.96
C LEU A 45 15.02 13.36 -10.41
N LEU A 46 15.22 14.27 -11.37
CA LEU A 46 15.12 13.96 -12.81
C LEU A 46 16.21 12.98 -13.25
N ILE A 47 17.46 13.21 -12.86
CA ILE A 47 18.60 12.32 -13.17
C ILE A 47 18.32 10.92 -12.60
N TRP A 48 17.82 10.83 -11.37
CA TRP A 48 17.47 9.56 -10.76
C TRP A 48 16.35 8.84 -11.54
N ALA A 49 15.29 9.56 -11.94
CA ALA A 49 14.20 9.00 -12.73
C ALA A 49 14.70 8.46 -14.08
N VAL A 50 15.49 9.26 -14.80
CA VAL A 50 16.06 8.86 -16.08
C VAL A 50 16.97 7.64 -15.92
N PHE A 51 17.86 7.66 -14.92
CA PHE A 51 18.71 6.52 -14.59
C PHE A 51 17.88 5.27 -14.30
N GLN A 52 16.85 5.40 -13.48
CA GLN A 52 16.04 4.26 -13.03
C GLN A 52 15.22 3.66 -14.20
N VAL A 53 14.62 4.50 -15.03
CA VAL A 53 13.90 4.04 -16.23
C VAL A 53 14.85 3.38 -17.22
N TRP A 54 16.03 3.99 -17.49
CA TRP A 54 17.03 3.44 -18.38
C TRP A 54 17.57 2.09 -17.90
N ALA A 55 17.96 2.00 -16.63
CA ALA A 55 18.51 0.78 -16.05
C ALA A 55 17.51 -0.38 -16.04
N ASN A 56 16.22 -0.08 -15.79
CA ASN A 56 15.16 -1.08 -15.80
C ASN A 56 14.69 -1.47 -17.21
N MET A 57 14.83 -0.59 -18.19
CA MET A 57 14.46 -0.88 -19.58
C MET A 57 15.52 -1.71 -20.30
N PHE A 58 16.79 -1.40 -20.10
CA PHE A 58 17.89 -2.01 -20.84
C PHE A 58 18.66 -3.09 -20.06
N GLY A 59 18.42 -3.24 -18.75
CA GLY A 59 18.98 -4.33 -17.94
C GLY A 59 20.51 -4.38 -17.88
N THR A 60 21.19 -3.24 -17.98
CA THR A 60 22.66 -3.16 -18.14
C THR A 60 23.44 -3.44 -16.86
N LEU A 61 22.80 -3.34 -15.69
CA LEU A 61 23.42 -3.55 -14.39
C LEU A 61 22.97 -4.87 -13.78
N GLY A 62 23.89 -5.61 -13.18
CA GLY A 62 23.55 -6.77 -12.35
C GLY A 62 22.67 -6.37 -11.16
N ALA A 63 21.80 -7.28 -10.72
CA ALA A 63 20.75 -6.98 -9.71
C ALA A 63 21.28 -6.25 -8.46
N VAL A 64 22.41 -6.68 -7.89
CA VAL A 64 22.95 -6.06 -6.67
C VAL A 64 23.54 -4.67 -6.97
N LYS A 65 24.18 -4.49 -8.12
CA LYS A 65 24.68 -3.18 -8.54
C LYS A 65 23.56 -2.19 -8.78
N LEU A 66 22.46 -2.63 -9.39
CA LEU A 66 21.27 -1.80 -9.56
C LEU A 66 20.69 -1.36 -8.21
N ARG A 67 20.56 -2.30 -7.26
CA ARG A 67 20.11 -2.02 -5.88
C ARG A 67 21.02 -1.02 -5.20
N THR A 68 22.32 -1.21 -5.28
CA THR A 68 23.31 -0.31 -4.68
C THR A 68 23.27 1.09 -5.29
N ALA A 69 23.21 1.19 -6.63
CA ALA A 69 23.08 2.47 -7.35
C ALA A 69 21.77 3.19 -6.98
N HIS A 70 20.67 2.45 -6.89
CA HIS A 70 19.38 2.98 -6.42
C HIS A 70 19.49 3.58 -5.02
N ILE A 71 20.14 2.88 -4.08
CA ILE A 71 20.35 3.34 -2.71
C ILE A 71 21.26 4.57 -2.67
N MET A 72 22.25 4.67 -3.55
CA MET A 72 23.13 5.84 -3.67
C MET A 72 22.39 7.12 -4.08
N PHE A 73 21.28 7.03 -4.78
CA PHE A 73 20.36 8.16 -5.01
C PHE A 73 19.38 8.35 -3.86
N LEU A 74 18.80 7.26 -3.39
CA LEU A 74 17.71 7.25 -2.43
C LEU A 74 18.11 7.88 -1.08
N LEU A 75 19.25 7.47 -0.48
CA LEU A 75 19.66 7.96 0.83
C LEU A 75 20.05 9.44 0.83
N PRO A 76 20.86 9.97 -0.13
CA PRO A 76 21.08 11.40 -0.25
C PRO A 76 19.81 12.22 -0.40
N LEU A 77 18.88 11.77 -1.25
CA LEU A 77 17.58 12.42 -1.41
C LEU A 77 16.74 12.37 -0.13
N ALA A 78 16.81 11.25 0.60
CA ALA A 78 16.17 11.12 1.90
C ALA A 78 16.68 12.15 2.91
N PHE A 79 18.00 12.30 3.07
CA PHE A 79 18.60 13.29 3.97
C PHE A 79 18.33 14.72 3.53
N THR A 80 18.19 14.95 2.24
CA THR A 80 17.80 16.25 1.73
C THR A 80 16.36 16.58 2.10
N LEU A 81 15.42 15.66 1.88
CA LEU A 81 13.99 15.91 1.97
C LEU A 81 13.41 15.72 3.37
N TYR A 82 13.86 14.71 4.13
CA TYR A 82 13.31 14.44 5.46
C TYR A 82 14.01 15.24 6.55
N PRO A 83 13.26 15.96 7.41
CA PRO A 83 13.85 16.74 8.50
C PRO A 83 14.49 15.84 9.56
N THR A 84 15.58 16.29 10.16
CA THR A 84 16.27 15.58 11.25
C THR A 84 15.42 15.53 12.51
N PHE A 85 14.72 16.63 12.81
CA PHE A 85 13.86 16.80 13.99
C PHE A 85 12.42 17.16 13.60
N LYS A 86 11.42 16.66 14.35
CA LYS A 86 9.99 16.91 14.10
C LYS A 86 9.60 18.40 14.12
N LYS A 87 10.31 19.23 14.89
CA LYS A 87 10.07 20.67 15.04
C LYS A 87 10.87 21.55 14.07
N GLU A 88 11.58 20.95 13.14
CA GLU A 88 12.44 21.67 12.22
C GLU A 88 11.64 22.52 11.23
N ARG A 89 12.16 23.73 10.89
CA ARG A 89 11.55 24.59 9.85
C ARG A 89 11.54 23.85 8.51
N ARG A 90 10.36 23.69 7.90
CA ARG A 90 10.21 22.98 6.63
C ARG A 90 10.74 23.75 5.44
N ARG A 91 10.55 25.08 5.42
CA ARG A 91 10.99 25.94 4.30
C ARG A 91 12.43 26.41 4.54
N ARG A 92 13.36 26.00 3.67
CA ARG A 92 14.78 26.29 3.78
C ARG A 92 15.39 26.74 2.46
N ARG A 93 16.46 27.55 2.57
CA ARG A 93 17.28 27.95 1.42
C ARG A 93 18.58 27.13 1.33
N VAL A 94 19.05 26.62 2.46
CA VAL A 94 20.36 25.95 2.59
C VAL A 94 20.17 24.63 3.37
N MET A 95 20.92 23.61 2.98
CA MET A 95 20.96 22.31 3.65
C MET A 95 21.75 22.39 4.95
N PRO A 96 21.32 21.74 6.05
CA PRO A 96 22.09 21.62 7.28
C PRO A 96 23.40 20.87 7.07
N VAL A 97 24.46 21.26 7.78
CA VAL A 97 25.81 20.68 7.63
C VAL A 97 25.85 19.19 7.97
N TRP A 98 25.10 18.76 8.99
CA TRP A 98 25.02 17.33 9.36
C TRP A 98 24.36 16.46 8.28
N ASP A 99 23.44 17.02 7.50
CA ASP A 99 22.83 16.30 6.37
C ASP A 99 23.82 16.15 5.22
N ILE A 100 24.68 17.15 4.99
CA ILE A 100 25.78 17.05 4.02
C ILE A 100 26.76 15.94 4.44
N ALA A 101 27.09 15.84 5.73
CA ALA A 101 27.95 14.79 6.25
C ALA A 101 27.33 13.38 6.06
N LEU A 102 26.01 13.24 6.31
CA LEU A 102 25.30 11.99 6.10
C LEU A 102 25.19 11.61 4.62
N ILE A 103 24.99 12.59 3.75
CA ILE A 103 25.00 12.39 2.29
C ILE A 103 26.38 11.90 1.84
N ALA A 104 27.45 12.54 2.31
CA ALA A 104 28.81 12.12 2.00
C ALA A 104 29.08 10.69 2.52
N ALA A 105 28.67 10.38 3.75
CA ALA A 105 28.79 9.04 4.32
C ALA A 105 28.02 8.00 3.50
N ALA A 106 26.79 8.31 3.05
CA ALA A 106 25.99 7.43 2.21
C ALA A 106 26.67 7.16 0.86
N ILE A 107 27.09 8.21 0.16
CA ILE A 107 27.71 8.09 -1.17
C ILE A 107 29.05 7.33 -1.05
N LEU A 108 29.89 7.63 -0.08
CA LEU A 108 31.18 6.98 0.08
C LEU A 108 31.02 5.51 0.48
N SER A 109 30.16 5.18 1.44
CA SER A 109 29.99 3.81 1.92
C SER A 109 29.33 2.90 0.88
N TYR A 110 28.22 3.34 0.26
CA TYR A 110 27.57 2.56 -0.78
C TYR A 110 28.33 2.60 -2.10
N GLY A 111 29.08 3.66 -2.41
CA GLY A 111 30.01 3.71 -3.53
C GLY A 111 31.16 2.71 -3.38
N TYR A 112 31.74 2.60 -2.18
CA TYR A 112 32.72 1.55 -1.87
C TYR A 112 32.11 0.16 -2.05
N LEU A 113 30.90 -0.06 -1.56
CA LEU A 113 30.18 -1.31 -1.70
C LEU A 113 29.93 -1.64 -3.18
N PHE A 114 29.51 -0.67 -4.00
CA PHE A 114 29.32 -0.84 -5.44
C PHE A 114 30.58 -1.32 -6.16
N MET A 115 31.73 -0.73 -5.83
CA MET A 115 33.02 -1.08 -6.44
C MET A 115 33.56 -2.42 -5.93
N ARG A 116 33.36 -2.72 -4.65
CA ARG A 116 33.98 -3.86 -3.98
C ARG A 116 33.15 -5.14 -4.04
N TYR A 117 31.85 -5.03 -4.32
CA TYR A 117 30.89 -6.13 -4.24
C TYR A 117 31.32 -7.38 -5.03
N ASP A 118 31.73 -7.23 -6.29
CA ASP A 118 32.10 -8.38 -7.14
C ASP A 118 33.29 -9.17 -6.57
N ALA A 119 34.25 -8.46 -5.99
CA ALA A 119 35.42 -9.11 -5.38
C ALA A 119 35.03 -9.91 -4.12
N ILE A 120 34.12 -9.38 -3.31
CA ILE A 120 33.63 -10.04 -2.09
C ILE A 120 32.69 -11.20 -2.46
N ALA A 121 31.82 -11.02 -3.44
CA ALA A 121 30.95 -12.09 -3.93
C ALA A 121 31.72 -13.31 -4.42
N ARG A 122 32.86 -13.11 -5.09
CA ARG A 122 33.73 -14.20 -5.56
C ARG A 122 34.52 -14.87 -4.46
N THR A 123 35.04 -14.11 -3.48
CA THR A 123 35.94 -14.63 -2.44
C THR A 123 35.22 -15.07 -1.17
N GLY A 124 34.04 -14.51 -0.91
CA GLY A 124 33.28 -14.70 0.33
C GLY A 124 33.95 -14.08 1.58
N ARG A 125 35.10 -13.40 1.42
CA ARG A 125 35.94 -12.90 2.53
C ARG A 125 35.83 -11.39 2.68
N LEU A 126 35.60 -10.94 3.91
CA LEU A 126 35.57 -9.52 4.28
C LEU A 126 36.88 -9.14 4.98
N ASN A 127 37.43 -8.00 4.63
CA ASN A 127 38.51 -7.33 5.35
C ASN A 127 37.94 -6.47 6.49
N SER A 128 38.78 -5.97 7.37
CA SER A 128 38.34 -5.07 8.45
C SER A 128 37.70 -3.78 7.92
N THR A 129 38.20 -3.22 6.82
CA THR A 129 37.62 -2.06 6.15
C THR A 129 36.20 -2.36 5.64
N ASP A 130 35.99 -3.54 5.02
CA ASP A 130 34.67 -3.97 4.51
C ASP A 130 33.64 -4.06 5.66
N VAL A 131 34.08 -4.51 6.86
CA VAL A 131 33.21 -4.58 8.04
C VAL A 131 32.81 -3.18 8.52
N TRP A 132 33.77 -2.26 8.66
CA TRP A 132 33.48 -0.90 9.13
C TRP A 132 32.65 -0.10 8.13
N VAL A 133 32.91 -0.22 6.83
CA VAL A 133 32.05 0.36 5.80
C VAL A 133 30.65 -0.21 5.89
N GLY A 134 30.51 -1.51 6.12
CA GLY A 134 29.19 -2.13 6.32
C GLY A 134 28.45 -1.59 7.55
N VAL A 135 29.16 -1.32 8.64
CA VAL A 135 28.57 -0.65 9.82
C VAL A 135 28.06 0.75 9.44
N VAL A 136 28.86 1.53 8.70
CA VAL A 136 28.42 2.87 8.23
C VAL A 136 27.20 2.76 7.33
N CYS A 137 27.15 1.78 6.40
CA CYS A 137 25.96 1.53 5.56
C CYS A 137 24.70 1.29 6.39
N LEU A 138 24.78 0.47 7.44
CA LEU A 138 23.64 0.22 8.34
C LEU A 138 23.24 1.48 9.12
N VAL A 139 24.18 2.20 9.70
CA VAL A 139 23.90 3.42 10.47
C VAL A 139 23.19 4.46 9.60
N VAL A 140 23.66 4.67 8.38
CA VAL A 140 23.08 5.62 7.44
C VAL A 140 21.66 5.15 7.01
N ALA A 141 21.48 3.85 6.77
CA ALA A 141 20.16 3.30 6.45
C ALA A 141 19.16 3.45 7.63
N PHE A 142 19.60 3.19 8.86
CA PHE A 142 18.77 3.38 10.06
C PHE A 142 18.42 4.85 10.30
N GLU A 143 19.37 5.78 10.08
CA GLU A 143 19.08 7.22 10.22
C GLU A 143 18.09 7.70 9.17
N ALA A 144 18.18 7.23 7.94
CA ALA A 144 17.17 7.52 6.92
C ALA A 144 15.78 6.96 7.31
N ALA A 145 15.73 5.71 7.78
CA ALA A 145 14.49 5.09 8.24
C ALA A 145 13.89 5.80 9.46
N ARG A 146 14.72 6.25 10.42
CA ARG A 146 14.25 7.03 11.57
C ARG A 146 13.56 8.32 11.16
N ARG A 147 14.03 8.96 10.08
CA ARG A 147 13.44 10.20 9.57
C ARG A 147 12.16 9.97 8.78
N ALA A 148 12.16 8.99 7.88
CA ALA A 148 11.03 8.70 7.01
C ALA A 148 9.95 7.89 7.73
N SER A 149 10.31 6.77 8.36
CA SER A 149 9.39 5.80 8.96
C SER A 149 9.86 5.39 10.35
N GLY A 150 9.82 6.31 11.32
CA GLY A 150 10.39 6.13 12.65
C GLY A 150 9.94 4.85 13.37
N ASN A 151 8.67 4.47 13.26
CA ASN A 151 8.15 3.23 13.86
C ASN A 151 8.81 1.99 13.26
N LEU A 152 9.00 1.97 11.96
CA LEU A 152 9.67 0.87 11.25
C LEU A 152 11.15 0.75 11.65
N ALA A 153 11.83 1.89 11.83
CA ALA A 153 13.20 1.90 12.32
C ALA A 153 13.33 1.29 13.73
N ILE A 154 12.36 1.56 14.62
CA ILE A 154 12.31 0.96 15.95
C ILE A 154 12.11 -0.56 15.86
N ILE A 155 11.18 -1.01 15.03
CA ILE A 155 10.93 -2.45 14.82
C ILE A 155 12.21 -3.12 14.28
N ALA A 156 12.85 -2.53 13.27
CA ALA A 156 14.10 -3.05 12.72
C ALA A 156 15.22 -3.10 13.76
N LEU A 157 15.29 -2.10 14.64
CA LEU A 157 16.25 -2.08 15.74
C LEU A 157 16.00 -3.20 16.77
N ILE A 158 14.74 -3.50 17.08
CA ILE A 158 14.37 -4.62 17.96
C ILE A 158 14.85 -5.94 17.35
N PHE A 159 14.55 -6.20 16.07
CA PHE A 159 14.99 -7.43 15.38
C PHE A 159 16.52 -7.51 15.27
N LEU A 160 17.17 -6.40 14.97
CA LEU A 160 18.63 -6.33 14.93
C LEU A 160 19.24 -6.59 16.32
N SER A 161 18.70 -6.00 17.39
CA SER A 161 19.17 -6.19 18.75
C SER A 161 18.96 -7.63 19.24
N TYR A 162 17.85 -8.27 18.86
CA TYR A 162 17.61 -9.69 19.08
C TYR A 162 18.68 -10.54 18.38
N PHE A 163 18.95 -10.29 17.12
CA PHE A 163 19.96 -10.99 16.34
C PHE A 163 21.39 -10.79 16.93
N ALA A 164 21.71 -9.55 17.33
CA ALA A 164 23.04 -9.18 17.75
C ALA A 164 23.35 -9.55 19.22
N VAL A 165 22.37 -9.39 20.11
CA VAL A 165 22.61 -9.37 21.57
C VAL A 165 21.69 -10.31 22.33
N TRP A 166 20.38 -10.08 22.24
CA TRP A 166 19.42 -10.71 23.17
C TRP A 166 19.13 -12.17 22.88
N GLY A 167 19.13 -12.57 21.61
CA GLY A 167 18.76 -13.93 21.21
C GLY A 167 19.58 -15.02 21.88
N ARG A 168 20.85 -14.78 22.18
CA ARG A 168 21.73 -15.76 22.85
C ARG A 168 21.40 -15.99 24.34
N TYR A 169 20.68 -15.05 24.96
CA TYR A 169 20.28 -15.16 26.37
C TYR A 169 18.88 -15.74 26.58
N ILE A 170 18.11 -15.91 25.49
CA ILE A 170 16.77 -16.43 25.56
C ILE A 170 16.84 -17.96 25.59
N PRO A 171 16.26 -18.63 26.61
CA PRO A 171 16.26 -20.07 26.68
C PRO A 171 15.23 -20.71 25.71
N GLY A 172 15.47 -21.95 25.32
CA GLY A 172 14.53 -22.74 24.52
C GLY A 172 14.51 -22.40 23.05
N THR A 173 13.34 -22.58 22.41
CA THR A 173 13.16 -22.53 20.95
C THR A 173 13.53 -21.17 20.33
N PHE A 174 13.45 -20.09 21.11
CA PHE A 174 13.78 -18.73 20.64
C PHE A 174 15.24 -18.34 20.91
N GLY A 175 16.04 -19.22 21.54
CA GLY A 175 17.47 -19.00 21.72
C GLY A 175 18.24 -19.06 20.42
N THR A 176 19.26 -18.18 20.27
CA THR A 176 20.11 -18.17 19.08
C THR A 176 21.57 -18.37 19.46
N SER A 177 22.39 -18.85 18.52
CA SER A 177 23.85 -18.87 18.69
C SER A 177 24.42 -17.45 18.70
N ALA A 178 25.58 -17.25 19.33
CA ALA A 178 26.28 -15.98 19.26
C ALA A 178 26.82 -15.73 17.85
N PHE A 179 26.56 -14.55 17.31
CA PHE A 179 27.06 -14.15 16.00
C PHE A 179 28.19 -13.13 16.15
N THR A 180 29.24 -13.29 15.35
CA THR A 180 30.31 -12.29 15.27
C THR A 180 29.86 -11.07 14.47
N LEU A 181 30.38 -9.87 14.80
CA LEU A 181 30.09 -8.65 14.05
C LEU A 181 30.35 -8.84 12.54
N LYS A 182 31.44 -9.50 12.19
CA LYS A 182 31.78 -9.78 10.79
C LYS A 182 30.71 -10.61 10.08
N ARG A 183 30.15 -11.63 10.74
CA ARG A 183 29.09 -12.47 10.18
C ARG A 183 27.77 -11.71 10.04
N MET A 184 27.45 -10.86 11.02
CA MET A 184 26.25 -10.01 10.99
C MET A 184 26.32 -8.99 9.85
N ILE A 185 27.44 -8.27 9.74
CA ILE A 185 27.64 -7.28 8.66
C ILE A 185 27.64 -7.94 7.29
N LYS A 186 28.26 -9.14 7.18
CA LYS A 186 28.19 -9.90 5.94
C LYS A 186 26.73 -10.18 5.54
N ALA A 187 25.95 -10.75 6.44
CA ALA A 187 24.55 -11.15 6.17
C ALA A 187 23.65 -9.93 5.88
N LEU A 188 23.83 -8.81 6.60
CA LEU A 188 22.92 -7.67 6.51
C LEU A 188 23.30 -6.64 5.43
N VAL A 189 24.58 -6.58 5.00
CA VAL A 189 25.02 -5.54 4.05
C VAL A 189 25.62 -6.12 2.78
N TRP A 190 26.43 -7.16 2.86
CA TRP A 190 27.16 -7.71 1.73
C TRP A 190 26.44 -8.86 1.02
N ASP A 191 25.53 -9.54 1.70
CA ASP A 191 24.67 -10.56 1.13
C ASP A 191 23.31 -9.96 0.71
N THR A 192 22.55 -10.71 -0.09
CA THR A 192 21.20 -10.32 -0.55
C THR A 192 20.09 -10.60 0.49
N ASN A 193 20.43 -10.88 1.73
CA ASN A 193 19.50 -11.14 2.83
C ASN A 193 19.18 -9.90 3.67
N GLY A 194 19.93 -8.81 3.51
CA GLY A 194 19.81 -7.59 4.29
C GLY A 194 19.37 -6.37 3.48
N VAL A 195 20.10 -5.26 3.65
CA VAL A 195 19.78 -3.96 2.98
C VAL A 195 19.77 -4.05 1.46
N LEU A 196 20.55 -4.96 0.87
CA LEU A 196 20.57 -5.25 -0.56
C LEU A 196 19.62 -6.40 -0.95
N GLY A 197 18.74 -6.80 -0.05
CA GLY A 197 17.80 -7.90 -0.24
C GLY A 197 16.69 -7.61 -1.22
N THR A 198 15.67 -8.49 -1.19
CA THR A 198 14.49 -8.42 -2.05
C THR A 198 13.76 -7.07 -1.95
N GLY A 199 13.64 -6.49 -0.75
CA GLY A 199 13.02 -5.18 -0.55
C GLY A 199 13.69 -4.09 -1.39
N ALA A 200 15.02 -3.96 -1.32
CA ALA A 200 15.77 -3.01 -2.15
C ALA A 200 15.63 -3.33 -3.65
N GLY A 201 15.55 -4.62 -4.01
CA GLY A 201 15.30 -5.06 -5.38
C GLY A 201 13.98 -4.54 -5.92
N VAL A 202 12.89 -4.80 -5.22
CA VAL A 202 11.54 -4.34 -5.62
C VAL A 202 11.45 -2.82 -5.65
N SER A 203 12.11 -2.13 -4.71
CA SER A 203 12.20 -0.66 -4.70
C SER A 203 12.91 -0.12 -5.93
N ALA A 204 14.04 -0.72 -6.31
CA ALA A 204 14.84 -0.32 -7.47
C ALA A 204 14.19 -0.67 -8.83
N THR A 205 13.16 -1.49 -8.85
CA THR A 205 12.49 -1.93 -10.06
C THR A 205 11.02 -1.49 -10.06
N TYR A 206 10.15 -2.35 -9.57
CA TYR A 206 8.70 -2.20 -9.70
C TYR A 206 8.17 -0.95 -8.98
N ILE A 207 8.54 -0.74 -7.71
CA ILE A 207 7.96 0.36 -6.91
C ILE A 207 8.25 1.70 -7.57
N PHE A 208 9.51 1.95 -7.92
CA PHE A 208 9.89 3.22 -8.53
C PHE A 208 9.12 3.47 -9.83
N VAL A 209 9.09 2.49 -10.73
CA VAL A 209 8.45 2.64 -12.05
C VAL A 209 6.93 2.79 -11.93
N PHE A 210 6.27 2.01 -11.05
CA PHE A 210 4.82 2.11 -10.88
C PHE A 210 4.36 3.36 -10.13
N VAL A 211 5.15 3.85 -9.17
CA VAL A 211 4.89 5.14 -8.53
C VAL A 211 5.06 6.29 -9.53
N LEU A 212 6.07 6.20 -10.39
CA LEU A 212 6.27 7.14 -11.48
C LEU A 212 5.08 7.10 -12.46
N PHE A 213 4.64 5.90 -12.88
CA PHE A 213 3.46 5.73 -13.73
C PHE A 213 2.20 6.34 -13.11
N GLY A 214 1.98 6.12 -11.81
CA GLY A 214 0.87 6.73 -11.07
C GLY A 214 0.91 8.26 -11.09
N ALA A 215 2.10 8.86 -10.96
CA ALA A 215 2.28 10.31 -11.07
C ALA A 215 1.95 10.82 -12.48
N PHE A 216 2.40 10.15 -13.53
CA PHE A 216 2.05 10.51 -14.91
C PHE A 216 0.56 10.43 -15.17
N LEU A 217 -0.11 9.37 -14.72
CA LEU A 217 -1.58 9.25 -14.80
C LEU A 217 -2.27 10.41 -14.04
N LYS A 218 -1.82 10.73 -12.83
CA LYS A 218 -2.38 11.83 -12.04
C LYS A 218 -2.32 13.15 -12.80
N TYR A 219 -1.14 13.48 -13.35
CA TYR A 219 -0.91 14.76 -14.06
C TYR A 219 -1.53 14.81 -15.47
N SER A 220 -1.93 13.68 -16.06
CA SER A 220 -2.70 13.65 -17.31
C SER A 220 -4.18 14.01 -17.14
N GLY A 221 -4.66 14.21 -15.90
CA GLY A 221 -6.08 14.45 -15.61
C GLY A 221 -6.91 13.19 -15.38
N PHE A 222 -6.27 12.03 -15.24
CA PHE A 222 -6.93 10.75 -15.00
C PHE A 222 -7.78 10.74 -13.72
N SER A 223 -7.33 11.40 -12.66
CA SER A 223 -8.10 11.49 -11.39
C SER A 223 -9.45 12.16 -11.58
N GLN A 224 -9.52 13.23 -12.38
CA GLN A 224 -10.79 13.89 -12.68
C GLN A 224 -11.69 13.02 -13.56
N PHE A 225 -11.11 12.34 -14.55
CA PHE A 225 -11.84 11.37 -15.37
C PHE A 225 -12.50 10.27 -14.53
N ILE A 226 -11.77 9.70 -13.55
CA ILE A 226 -12.30 8.68 -12.64
C ILE A 226 -13.48 9.21 -11.82
N ASN A 227 -13.35 10.41 -11.27
CA ASN A 227 -14.45 11.02 -10.51
C ASN A 227 -15.70 11.27 -11.39
N ASP A 228 -15.50 11.78 -12.60
CA ASP A 228 -16.60 12.03 -13.54
C ASP A 228 -17.30 10.72 -13.97
N ILE A 229 -16.54 9.66 -14.23
CA ILE A 229 -17.09 8.33 -14.54
C ILE A 229 -17.85 7.76 -13.34
N ALA A 230 -17.29 7.82 -12.14
CA ALA A 230 -17.97 7.35 -10.94
C ALA A 230 -19.31 8.10 -10.69
N LEU A 231 -19.31 9.44 -10.87
CA LEU A 231 -20.53 10.25 -10.81
C LEU A 231 -21.57 9.79 -11.83
N THR A 232 -21.14 9.51 -13.05
CA THR A 232 -22.02 9.09 -14.12
C THR A 232 -22.66 7.72 -13.86
N LEU A 233 -21.88 6.77 -13.32
CA LEU A 233 -22.32 5.39 -13.10
C LEU A 233 -23.32 5.25 -11.95
N VAL A 234 -23.07 5.90 -10.83
CA VAL A 234 -23.82 5.67 -9.59
C VAL A 234 -24.42 6.92 -8.96
N GLY A 235 -24.12 8.10 -9.47
CA GLY A 235 -24.52 9.37 -8.85
C GLY A 235 -26.02 9.55 -8.66
N GLN A 236 -26.86 9.04 -9.59
CA GLN A 236 -28.33 9.11 -9.51
C GLN A 236 -28.95 8.07 -8.57
N THR A 237 -28.21 7.03 -8.20
CA THR A 237 -28.74 5.97 -7.35
C THR A 237 -28.90 6.43 -5.90
N PRO A 238 -29.82 5.85 -5.10
CA PRO A 238 -29.89 6.15 -3.68
C PRO A 238 -28.52 6.01 -3.02
N GLY A 239 -28.11 7.07 -2.32
CA GLY A 239 -26.76 7.14 -1.75
C GLY A 239 -25.64 7.37 -2.76
N GLY A 240 -25.96 7.92 -3.92
CA GLY A 240 -25.01 8.18 -5.01
C GLY A 240 -23.66 8.75 -4.57
N PRO A 241 -23.59 9.84 -3.83
CA PRO A 241 -22.34 10.43 -3.37
C PRO A 241 -21.40 9.48 -2.64
N ALA A 242 -21.93 8.63 -1.76
CA ALA A 242 -21.10 7.66 -1.05
C ALA A 242 -20.64 6.50 -1.95
N LYS A 243 -21.48 6.09 -2.91
CA LYS A 243 -21.06 5.09 -3.92
C LYS A 243 -20.02 5.65 -4.88
N VAL A 244 -20.12 6.93 -5.25
CA VAL A 244 -19.09 7.65 -6.01
C VAL A 244 -17.77 7.63 -5.26
N ALA A 245 -17.79 7.94 -3.95
CA ALA A 245 -16.61 7.87 -3.11
C ALA A 245 -15.98 6.47 -3.14
N VAL A 246 -16.79 5.40 -3.00
CA VAL A 246 -16.29 4.02 -3.04
C VAL A 246 -15.62 3.69 -4.38
N ILE A 247 -16.25 4.00 -5.51
CA ILE A 247 -15.70 3.68 -6.83
C ILE A 247 -14.47 4.55 -7.14
N ALA A 248 -14.54 5.85 -6.88
CA ALA A 248 -13.43 6.75 -7.13
C ALA A 248 -12.20 6.38 -6.28
N SER A 249 -12.39 6.11 -4.97
CA SER A 249 -11.30 5.71 -4.09
C SER A 249 -10.77 4.32 -4.41
N ALA A 250 -11.59 3.39 -4.93
CA ALA A 250 -11.12 2.08 -5.41
C ALA A 250 -10.14 2.26 -6.58
N LEU A 251 -10.53 3.03 -7.58
CA LEU A 251 -9.75 3.24 -8.80
C LEU A 251 -8.51 4.12 -8.57
N MET A 252 -8.61 5.12 -7.69
CA MET A 252 -7.45 5.94 -7.32
C MET A 252 -6.51 5.20 -6.37
N GLY A 253 -7.05 4.42 -5.43
CA GLY A 253 -6.29 3.69 -4.45
C GLY A 253 -5.41 2.60 -5.05
N MET A 254 -5.87 1.94 -6.13
CA MET A 254 -5.05 0.96 -6.85
C MET A 254 -3.79 1.58 -7.46
N ILE A 255 -3.82 2.88 -7.81
CA ILE A 255 -2.70 3.62 -8.39
C ILE A 255 -1.80 4.19 -7.29
N ASN A 256 -2.39 4.84 -6.29
CA ASN A 256 -1.65 5.50 -5.21
C ASN A 256 -0.90 4.50 -4.32
N GLY A 257 -1.45 3.31 -4.10
CA GLY A 257 -0.86 2.26 -3.26
C GLY A 257 -0.78 2.59 -1.77
N SER A 258 -1.17 3.78 -1.35
CA SER A 258 -1.24 4.23 0.05
C SER A 258 -2.66 4.63 0.39
N ALA A 259 -3.27 3.94 1.36
CA ALA A 259 -4.61 4.26 1.82
C ALA A 259 -4.71 5.68 2.40
N ILE A 260 -3.67 6.12 3.12
CA ILE A 260 -3.60 7.46 3.74
C ILE A 260 -3.57 8.56 2.66
N ALA A 261 -2.67 8.39 1.68
CA ALA A 261 -2.56 9.34 0.57
C ALA A 261 -3.84 9.36 -0.29
N ASN A 262 -4.51 8.21 -0.45
CA ASN A 262 -5.76 8.13 -1.18
C ASN A 262 -6.88 8.88 -0.45
N VAL A 263 -7.05 8.67 0.86
CA VAL A 263 -8.00 9.45 1.69
C VAL A 263 -7.74 10.96 1.56
N ALA A 264 -6.49 11.39 1.56
CA ALA A 264 -6.16 12.81 1.43
C ALA A 264 -6.50 13.38 0.05
N THR A 265 -6.41 12.56 -1.00
CA THR A 265 -6.66 13.00 -2.38
C THR A 265 -8.14 12.98 -2.74
N THR A 266 -8.82 11.86 -2.46
CA THR A 266 -10.24 11.68 -2.80
C THR A 266 -11.17 12.22 -1.72
N GLY A 267 -10.81 12.06 -0.45
CA GLY A 267 -11.66 12.44 0.69
C GLY A 267 -11.92 13.92 0.83
N THR A 268 -11.02 14.79 0.35
CA THR A 268 -11.25 16.24 0.31
C THR A 268 -12.43 16.64 -0.59
N ILE A 269 -12.75 15.80 -1.57
CA ILE A 269 -13.88 15.99 -2.48
C ILE A 269 -15.10 15.18 -2.01
N THR A 270 -14.90 13.92 -1.71
CA THR A 270 -15.98 12.94 -1.48
C THR A 270 -16.63 13.11 -0.10
N ILE A 271 -15.86 13.39 0.95
CA ILE A 271 -16.40 13.58 2.32
C ILE A 271 -17.34 14.78 2.39
N PRO A 272 -16.97 16.00 1.91
CA PRO A 272 -17.90 17.11 1.86
C PRO A 272 -19.14 16.83 1.01
N LEU A 273 -19.00 16.11 -0.11
CA LEU A 273 -20.12 15.74 -0.98
C LEU A 273 -21.11 14.83 -0.25
N MET A 274 -20.63 13.82 0.49
CA MET A 274 -21.45 12.95 1.32
C MET A 274 -22.14 13.71 2.46
N LYS A 275 -21.44 14.61 3.14
CA LYS A 275 -22.02 15.46 4.20
C LYS A 275 -23.15 16.33 3.67
N LYS A 276 -22.97 17.00 2.52
CA LYS A 276 -24.00 17.84 1.86
C LYS A 276 -25.27 17.06 1.50
N THR A 277 -25.17 15.79 1.27
CA THR A 277 -26.32 14.92 0.92
C THR A 277 -26.97 14.25 2.12
N GLY A 278 -26.54 14.57 3.35
CA GLY A 278 -27.20 14.13 4.58
C GLY A 278 -26.57 12.95 5.30
N TYR A 279 -25.39 12.46 4.87
CA TYR A 279 -24.64 11.47 5.63
C TYR A 279 -24.00 12.08 6.88
N LYS A 280 -24.00 11.33 7.98
CA LYS A 280 -23.28 11.71 9.20
C LYS A 280 -21.79 11.78 8.91
N LYS A 281 -21.10 12.77 9.49
CA LYS A 281 -19.68 13.02 9.30
C LYS A 281 -18.79 11.81 9.63
N ASP A 282 -19.09 11.07 10.73
CA ASP A 282 -18.36 9.87 11.11
C ASP A 282 -18.52 8.75 10.06
N PHE A 283 -19.71 8.62 9.47
CA PHE A 283 -20.00 7.63 8.43
C PHE A 283 -19.33 7.99 7.10
N ALA A 284 -19.40 9.25 6.68
CA ALA A 284 -18.75 9.73 5.45
C ALA A 284 -17.22 9.51 5.51
N ALA A 285 -16.61 9.84 6.64
CA ALA A 285 -15.20 9.58 6.87
C ALA A 285 -14.87 8.07 6.87
N ALA A 286 -15.72 7.24 7.46
CA ALA A 286 -15.51 5.79 7.49
C ALA A 286 -15.62 5.16 6.10
N VAL A 287 -16.59 5.55 5.27
CA VAL A 287 -16.72 5.08 3.88
C VAL A 287 -15.46 5.36 3.09
N GLU A 288 -14.95 6.58 3.18
CA GLU A 288 -13.73 6.99 2.48
C GLU A 288 -12.49 6.20 2.95
N ALA A 289 -12.33 6.02 4.27
CA ALA A 289 -11.22 5.26 4.83
C ALA A 289 -11.22 3.79 4.38
N VAL A 290 -12.39 3.15 4.37
CA VAL A 290 -12.57 1.75 3.94
C VAL A 290 -12.32 1.60 2.45
N ALA A 291 -12.91 2.47 1.63
CA ALA A 291 -12.73 2.45 0.19
C ALA A 291 -11.26 2.65 -0.20
N SER A 292 -10.58 3.61 0.43
CA SER A 292 -9.16 3.89 0.19
C SER A 292 -8.25 2.73 0.62
N THR A 293 -8.58 2.04 1.70
CA THR A 293 -7.81 0.90 2.19
C THR A 293 -7.88 -0.29 1.23
N GLY A 294 -9.06 -0.57 0.65
CA GLY A 294 -9.25 -1.61 -0.35
C GLY A 294 -8.41 -1.43 -1.61
N GLY A 295 -8.10 -0.20 -1.99
CA GLY A 295 -7.28 0.12 -3.16
C GLY A 295 -5.90 -0.53 -3.14
N GLN A 296 -5.32 -0.76 -1.96
CA GLN A 296 -3.99 -1.37 -1.80
C GLN A 296 -3.91 -2.83 -2.28
N PHE A 297 -5.02 -3.56 -2.31
CA PHE A 297 -5.07 -4.93 -2.83
C PHE A 297 -5.98 -5.08 -4.05
N THR A 298 -6.31 -3.97 -4.70
CA THR A 298 -7.20 -3.96 -5.89
C THR A 298 -6.38 -3.99 -7.18
N PRO A 299 -6.59 -5.01 -8.03
CA PRO A 299 -5.98 -5.03 -9.36
C PRO A 299 -6.43 -3.83 -10.23
N PRO A 300 -5.63 -3.44 -11.24
CA PRO A 300 -4.45 -4.14 -11.76
C PRO A 300 -3.11 -3.77 -11.13
N ILE A 301 -3.00 -2.68 -10.35
CA ILE A 301 -1.70 -2.20 -9.87
C ILE A 301 -1.45 -2.61 -8.41
N MET A 302 -2.48 -2.65 -7.56
CA MET A 302 -2.42 -3.05 -6.14
C MET A 302 -1.39 -2.23 -5.34
N GLY A 303 -1.06 -1.04 -5.81
CA GLY A 303 0.07 -0.28 -5.31
C GLY A 303 1.39 -1.07 -5.38
N ALA A 304 2.31 -0.79 -4.45
CA ALA A 304 3.60 -1.47 -4.41
C ALA A 304 3.54 -2.86 -3.74
N VAL A 305 2.51 -3.14 -2.94
CA VAL A 305 2.45 -4.35 -2.09
C VAL A 305 2.31 -5.63 -2.91
N GLY A 306 1.51 -5.60 -3.97
CA GLY A 306 1.33 -6.75 -4.86
C GLY A 306 2.62 -7.20 -5.56
N PHE A 307 3.51 -6.27 -5.91
CA PHE A 307 4.81 -6.59 -6.50
C PHE A 307 5.75 -7.23 -5.49
N VAL A 308 5.75 -6.73 -4.25
CA VAL A 308 6.52 -7.33 -3.15
C VAL A 308 6.06 -8.76 -2.91
N MET A 309 4.75 -9.01 -2.90
CA MET A 309 4.17 -10.34 -2.75
C MET A 309 4.61 -11.28 -3.89
N ALA A 310 4.55 -10.83 -5.13
CA ALA A 310 4.96 -11.61 -6.29
C ALA A 310 6.43 -12.03 -6.21
N GLU A 311 7.30 -11.09 -5.81
CA GLU A 311 8.73 -11.33 -5.67
C GLU A 311 9.04 -12.32 -4.53
N PHE A 312 8.38 -12.18 -3.37
CA PHE A 312 8.57 -13.10 -2.25
C PHE A 312 8.11 -14.52 -2.55
N MET A 313 7.03 -14.66 -3.31
CA MET A 313 6.53 -15.95 -3.76
C MET A 313 7.28 -16.52 -4.97
N CYS A 314 8.18 -15.74 -5.58
CA CYS A 314 8.85 -16.09 -6.85
C CYS A 314 7.86 -16.46 -7.97
N VAL A 315 6.71 -15.77 -8.04
CA VAL A 315 5.70 -15.97 -9.08
C VAL A 315 5.53 -14.72 -9.94
N SER A 316 4.92 -14.87 -11.12
CA SER A 316 4.61 -13.71 -11.95
C SER A 316 3.58 -12.82 -11.25
N TYR A 317 3.74 -11.50 -11.37
CA TYR A 317 2.78 -10.54 -10.81
C TYR A 317 1.36 -10.76 -11.35
N THR A 318 1.23 -11.20 -12.62
CA THR A 318 -0.05 -11.50 -13.23
C THR A 318 -0.84 -12.57 -12.46
N LYS A 319 -0.16 -13.58 -11.89
CA LYS A 319 -0.79 -14.59 -11.02
C LYS A 319 -1.34 -13.94 -9.74
N VAL A 320 -0.57 -13.08 -9.09
CA VAL A 320 -0.99 -12.35 -7.88
C VAL A 320 -2.17 -11.43 -8.19
N MET A 321 -2.09 -10.70 -9.30
CA MET A 321 -3.15 -9.80 -9.77
C MET A 321 -4.47 -10.54 -10.01
N LEU A 322 -4.43 -11.67 -10.70
CA LEU A 322 -5.61 -12.49 -10.98
C LEU A 322 -6.19 -13.10 -9.68
N ALA A 323 -5.33 -13.57 -8.78
CA ALA A 323 -5.76 -14.10 -7.49
C ALA A 323 -6.46 -13.05 -6.61
N ALA A 324 -6.01 -11.80 -6.66
CA ALA A 324 -6.62 -10.71 -5.91
C ALA A 324 -7.95 -10.20 -6.49
N ALA A 325 -8.27 -10.52 -7.76
CA ALA A 325 -9.41 -9.91 -8.47
C ALA A 325 -10.76 -10.23 -7.81
N ILE A 326 -11.01 -11.50 -7.49
CA ILE A 326 -12.27 -11.92 -6.85
C ILE A 326 -12.39 -11.35 -5.42
N PRO A 327 -11.39 -11.48 -4.53
CA PRO A 327 -11.45 -10.87 -3.20
C PRO A 327 -11.67 -9.36 -3.22
N ALA A 328 -10.97 -8.62 -4.08
CA ALA A 328 -11.13 -7.18 -4.21
C ALA A 328 -12.54 -6.81 -4.68
N PHE A 329 -13.07 -7.51 -5.69
CA PHE A 329 -14.43 -7.30 -6.17
C PHE A 329 -15.47 -7.52 -5.06
N LEU A 330 -15.37 -8.62 -4.33
CA LEU A 330 -16.29 -8.96 -3.24
C LEU A 330 -16.22 -7.94 -2.09
N TYR A 331 -15.03 -7.45 -1.78
CA TYR A 331 -14.82 -6.40 -0.79
C TYR A 331 -15.59 -5.12 -1.14
N TYR A 332 -15.42 -4.62 -2.37
CA TYR A 332 -16.10 -3.40 -2.82
C TYR A 332 -17.60 -3.61 -3.05
N LEU A 333 -18.01 -4.79 -3.48
CA LEU A 333 -19.43 -5.14 -3.59
C LEU A 333 -20.12 -5.05 -2.22
N SER A 334 -19.51 -5.60 -1.18
CA SER A 334 -20.01 -5.49 0.19
C SER A 334 -20.10 -4.04 0.66
N LEU A 335 -19.06 -3.25 0.40
CA LEU A 335 -19.01 -1.84 0.80
C LEU A 335 -20.10 -1.03 0.06
N LEU A 336 -20.23 -1.19 -1.25
CA LEU A 336 -21.28 -0.55 -2.06
C LEU A 336 -22.67 -0.91 -1.58
N TYR A 337 -22.88 -2.19 -1.22
CA TYR A 337 -24.16 -2.65 -0.69
C TYR A 337 -24.44 -2.08 0.70
N SER A 338 -23.47 -2.08 1.60
CA SER A 338 -23.58 -1.47 2.94
C SER A 338 -23.94 0.02 2.88
N VAL A 339 -23.27 0.77 1.98
CA VAL A 339 -23.56 2.18 1.73
C VAL A 339 -24.97 2.37 1.16
N HIS A 340 -25.42 1.48 0.25
CA HIS A 340 -26.77 1.52 -0.29
C HIS A 340 -27.85 1.28 0.78
N LEU A 341 -27.62 0.33 1.68
CA LEU A 341 -28.54 0.03 2.78
C LEU A 341 -28.62 1.21 3.76
N GLU A 342 -27.51 1.84 4.08
CA GLU A 342 -27.49 3.03 4.94
C GLU A 342 -28.21 4.21 4.29
N ALA A 343 -28.04 4.42 2.98
CA ALA A 343 -28.78 5.43 2.23
C ALA A 343 -30.29 5.21 2.30
N LYS A 344 -30.74 3.96 2.11
CA LYS A 344 -32.15 3.59 2.26
C LYS A 344 -32.65 3.82 3.69
N ARG A 345 -31.84 3.49 4.69
CA ARG A 345 -32.16 3.71 6.10
C ARG A 345 -32.40 5.19 6.42
N LEU A 346 -31.58 6.06 5.84
CA LEU A 346 -31.65 7.50 6.02
C LEU A 346 -32.64 8.19 5.07
N GLY A 347 -33.21 7.48 4.09
CA GLY A 347 -34.11 8.06 3.09
C GLY A 347 -33.39 8.98 2.09
N LEU A 348 -32.09 8.77 1.86
CA LEU A 348 -31.30 9.63 0.98
C LEU A 348 -31.56 9.29 -0.48
N SER A 349 -31.80 10.31 -1.29
CA SER A 349 -31.88 10.21 -2.75
C SER A 349 -30.49 10.30 -3.39
N GLY A 350 -30.42 10.04 -4.70
CA GLY A 350 -29.23 10.34 -5.52
C GLY A 350 -29.11 11.82 -5.84
N LEU A 351 -28.04 12.18 -6.53
CA LEU A 351 -27.85 13.53 -7.07
C LEU A 351 -28.83 13.82 -8.20
N SER A 352 -29.23 15.08 -8.35
CA SER A 352 -30.06 15.51 -9.49
C SER A 352 -29.29 15.34 -10.80
N LYS A 353 -30.02 15.06 -11.90
CA LYS A 353 -29.43 14.87 -13.23
C LYS A 353 -28.60 16.06 -13.70
N GLU A 354 -28.95 17.27 -13.25
CA GLU A 354 -28.25 18.51 -13.60
C GLU A 354 -26.82 18.56 -13.05
N ASN A 355 -26.55 17.89 -11.92
CA ASN A 355 -25.26 17.85 -11.25
C ASN A 355 -24.38 16.65 -11.68
N ILE A 356 -24.84 15.88 -12.67
CA ILE A 356 -24.13 14.69 -13.14
C ILE A 356 -23.68 14.90 -14.59
N PRO A 357 -22.38 14.72 -14.87
CA PRO A 357 -21.88 14.81 -16.23
C PRO A 357 -22.47 13.69 -17.11
N GLN A 358 -22.70 13.97 -18.39
CA GLN A 358 -23.20 12.97 -19.33
C GLN A 358 -22.11 11.94 -19.67
N ALA A 359 -22.41 10.64 -19.54
CA ALA A 359 -21.46 9.54 -19.78
C ALA A 359 -20.77 9.63 -21.15
N GLY A 360 -21.55 9.87 -22.20
CA GLY A 360 -21.02 10.00 -23.56
C GLY A 360 -20.06 11.18 -23.73
N LYS A 361 -20.34 12.30 -23.05
CA LYS A 361 -19.46 13.48 -23.04
C LYS A 361 -18.16 13.18 -22.32
N VAL A 362 -18.21 12.61 -21.11
CA VAL A 362 -17.02 12.25 -20.31
C VAL A 362 -16.12 11.26 -21.08
N LEU A 363 -16.70 10.22 -21.66
CA LEU A 363 -15.94 9.23 -22.44
C LEU A 363 -15.35 9.84 -23.72
N ARG A 364 -16.08 10.72 -24.41
CA ARG A 364 -15.58 11.38 -25.61
C ARG A 364 -14.47 12.39 -25.32
N GLU A 365 -14.54 13.11 -24.20
CA GLU A 365 -13.58 14.14 -23.82
C GLU A 365 -12.33 13.55 -23.16
N ARG A 366 -12.46 12.53 -22.32
CA ARG A 366 -11.39 12.01 -21.46
C ARG A 366 -11.15 10.50 -21.54
N GLY A 367 -11.97 9.75 -22.28
CA GLY A 367 -11.86 8.28 -22.36
C GLY A 367 -10.52 7.80 -22.94
N HIS A 368 -9.83 8.63 -23.73
CA HIS A 368 -8.48 8.35 -24.21
C HIS A 368 -7.46 8.14 -23.08
N LEU A 369 -7.70 8.70 -21.89
CA LEU A 369 -6.83 8.52 -20.73
C LEU A 369 -6.83 7.09 -20.16
N LEU A 370 -7.75 6.22 -20.59
CA LEU A 370 -7.70 4.78 -20.30
C LEU A 370 -6.63 4.05 -21.13
N ILE A 371 -6.18 4.59 -22.26
CA ILE A 371 -5.25 3.91 -23.17
C ILE A 371 -3.97 3.46 -22.46
N PRO A 372 -3.28 4.27 -21.63
CA PRO A 372 -2.08 3.82 -20.94
C PRO A 372 -2.33 2.61 -20.04
N LEU A 373 -3.48 2.56 -19.35
CA LEU A 373 -3.86 1.43 -18.50
C LEU A 373 -4.18 0.19 -19.33
N VAL A 374 -4.87 0.35 -20.45
CA VAL A 374 -5.16 -0.75 -21.40
C VAL A 374 -3.87 -1.29 -21.99
N VAL A 375 -2.93 -0.43 -22.38
CA VAL A 375 -1.60 -0.83 -22.88
C VAL A 375 -0.82 -1.61 -21.82
N LEU A 376 -0.81 -1.12 -20.58
CA LEU A 376 -0.21 -1.83 -19.44
C LEU A 376 -0.74 -3.26 -19.34
N LEU A 377 -2.06 -3.41 -19.28
CA LEU A 377 -2.71 -4.72 -19.15
C LEU A 377 -2.47 -5.61 -20.38
N ALA A 378 -2.62 -5.06 -21.59
CA ALA A 378 -2.42 -5.81 -22.81
C ALA A 378 -0.99 -6.40 -22.88
N LEU A 379 0.03 -5.60 -22.58
CA LEU A 379 1.41 -6.07 -22.54
C LEU A 379 1.62 -7.14 -21.47
N MET A 380 1.02 -6.99 -20.28
CA MET A 380 1.12 -8.01 -19.23
C MET A 380 0.46 -9.33 -19.62
N PHE A 381 -0.71 -9.31 -20.28
CA PHE A 381 -1.40 -10.51 -20.74
C PHE A 381 -0.76 -11.15 -21.97
N THR A 382 0.02 -10.40 -22.75
CA THR A 382 0.81 -10.93 -23.87
C THR A 382 2.18 -11.48 -23.45
N GLY A 383 2.46 -11.51 -22.12
CA GLY A 383 3.65 -12.17 -21.57
C GLY A 383 4.86 -11.27 -21.35
N TYR A 384 4.73 -9.95 -21.57
CA TYR A 384 5.79 -9.01 -21.20
C TYR A 384 5.86 -8.84 -19.67
N THR A 385 7.05 -8.49 -19.18
CA THR A 385 7.21 -8.22 -17.75
C THR A 385 6.40 -6.99 -17.34
N PRO A 386 5.81 -6.96 -16.12
CA PRO A 386 5.09 -5.79 -15.63
C PRO A 386 5.93 -4.52 -15.62
N LEU A 387 7.23 -4.65 -15.39
CA LEU A 387 8.18 -3.55 -15.38
C LEU A 387 8.29 -2.89 -16.77
N PHE A 388 8.49 -3.71 -17.81
CA PHE A 388 8.51 -3.23 -19.19
C PHE A 388 7.17 -2.61 -19.59
N ALA A 389 6.06 -3.27 -19.25
CA ALA A 389 4.72 -2.79 -19.55
C ALA A 389 4.44 -1.41 -18.91
N ALA A 390 4.88 -1.20 -17.65
CA ALA A 390 4.71 0.07 -16.95
C ALA A 390 5.58 1.19 -17.56
N ILE A 391 6.82 0.89 -17.96
CA ILE A 391 7.69 1.87 -18.66
C ILE A 391 7.06 2.30 -19.98
N ILE A 392 6.57 1.36 -20.78
CA ILE A 392 5.87 1.67 -22.04
C ILE A 392 4.60 2.49 -21.75
N ALA A 393 3.83 2.14 -20.73
CA ALA A 393 2.64 2.88 -20.35
C ALA A 393 2.93 4.34 -19.94
N ILE A 394 4.07 4.61 -19.26
CA ILE A 394 4.54 5.98 -18.99
C ILE A 394 4.77 6.74 -20.29
N PHE A 395 5.53 6.15 -21.23
CA PHE A 395 5.79 6.79 -22.51
C PHE A 395 4.53 7.00 -23.34
N VAL A 396 3.57 6.07 -23.30
CA VAL A 396 2.28 6.18 -23.98
C VAL A 396 1.39 7.26 -23.37
N THR A 397 1.50 7.50 -22.05
CA THR A 397 0.70 8.53 -21.37
C THR A 397 0.94 9.92 -21.96
N ILE A 398 2.17 10.23 -22.36
CA ILE A 398 2.54 11.55 -22.91
C ILE A 398 1.78 11.87 -24.22
N PRO A 399 1.95 11.11 -25.32
CA PRO A 399 1.23 11.40 -26.57
C PRO A 399 -0.27 11.23 -26.45
N VAL A 400 -0.76 10.30 -25.62
CA VAL A 400 -2.20 10.15 -25.34
C VAL A 400 -2.75 11.41 -24.70
N SER A 401 -2.04 12.05 -23.78
CA SER A 401 -2.47 13.31 -23.18
C SER A 401 -2.65 14.44 -24.19
N TRP A 402 -1.96 14.39 -25.34
CA TRP A 402 -2.01 15.43 -26.38
C TRP A 402 -3.24 15.34 -27.30
N VAL A 403 -4.04 14.27 -27.17
CA VAL A 403 -5.29 14.11 -27.94
C VAL A 403 -6.27 15.25 -27.68
N ARG A 404 -6.25 15.83 -26.47
CA ARG A 404 -7.09 16.98 -26.08
C ARG A 404 -6.26 18.08 -25.44
N LYS A 405 -6.67 19.33 -25.65
CA LYS A 405 -6.00 20.50 -25.05
C LYS A 405 -6.06 20.52 -23.52
N GLU A 406 -7.19 20.09 -22.95
CA GLU A 406 -7.46 20.06 -21.52
C GLU A 406 -6.63 19.02 -20.75
N THR A 407 -6.20 17.97 -21.43
CA THR A 407 -5.40 16.87 -20.84
C THR A 407 -3.93 16.93 -21.21
N ARG A 408 -3.53 17.92 -22.05
CA ARG A 408 -2.20 18.01 -22.62
C ARG A 408 -1.13 18.23 -21.55
N MET A 409 -0.21 17.30 -21.44
CA MET A 409 1.01 17.43 -20.65
C MET A 409 2.06 18.21 -21.45
N ASP A 410 2.35 19.42 -21.06
CA ASP A 410 3.50 20.20 -21.55
C ASP A 410 4.79 19.75 -20.86
N LEU A 411 5.92 20.30 -21.27
CA LEU A 411 7.22 19.95 -20.70
C LEU A 411 7.28 20.22 -19.18
N GLU A 412 6.67 21.30 -18.73
CA GLU A 412 6.62 21.63 -17.31
C GLU A 412 5.83 20.59 -16.52
N THR A 413 4.69 20.15 -17.02
CA THR A 413 3.86 19.11 -16.43
C THR A 413 4.58 17.76 -16.40
N ILE A 414 5.31 17.39 -17.47
CA ILE A 414 6.13 16.16 -17.52
C ILE A 414 7.22 16.21 -16.45
N VAL A 415 7.91 17.33 -16.32
CA VAL A 415 8.93 17.55 -15.28
C VAL A 415 8.30 17.43 -13.88
N ARG A 416 7.17 18.09 -13.65
CA ARG A 416 6.45 18.03 -12.38
C ARG A 416 6.01 16.60 -12.05
N ALA A 417 5.44 15.86 -12.99
CA ALA A 417 5.05 14.46 -12.82
C ALA A 417 6.25 13.57 -12.46
N THR A 418 7.38 13.77 -13.16
CA THR A 418 8.62 13.01 -12.91
C THR A 418 9.18 13.31 -11.50
N VAL A 419 9.23 14.58 -11.11
CA VAL A 419 9.72 15.02 -9.80
C VAL A 419 8.82 14.49 -8.68
N GLU A 420 7.50 14.58 -8.84
CA GLU A 420 6.57 14.09 -7.82
C GLU A 420 6.60 12.57 -7.70
N GLY A 421 6.66 11.83 -8.81
CA GLY A 421 6.82 10.38 -8.80
C GLY A 421 8.11 9.94 -8.12
N SER A 422 9.23 10.57 -8.47
CA SER A 422 10.52 10.29 -7.83
C SER A 422 10.50 10.61 -6.34
N ARG A 423 9.92 11.73 -5.94
CA ARG A 423 9.77 12.13 -4.53
C ARG A 423 8.93 11.15 -3.73
N SER A 424 7.81 10.71 -4.30
CA SER A 424 6.91 9.73 -3.65
C SER A 424 7.54 8.34 -3.49
N ALA A 425 8.48 7.97 -4.36
CA ALA A 425 9.19 6.70 -4.26
C ALA A 425 10.21 6.65 -3.11
N ILE A 426 10.65 7.82 -2.57
CA ILE A 426 11.73 7.86 -1.56
C ILE A 426 11.29 7.20 -0.25
N GLY A 427 10.13 7.55 0.31
CA GLY A 427 9.67 7.02 1.59
C GLY A 427 9.48 5.49 1.54
N VAL A 428 8.81 5.03 0.49
CA VAL A 428 8.61 3.58 0.28
C VAL A 428 9.94 2.87 0.08
N GLY A 429 10.88 3.47 -0.68
CA GLY A 429 12.21 2.92 -0.91
C GLY A 429 13.02 2.76 0.37
N ILE A 430 13.01 3.78 1.25
CA ILE A 430 13.68 3.71 2.56
C ILE A 430 13.07 2.58 3.41
N SER A 431 11.75 2.49 3.42
CA SER A 431 11.03 1.42 4.13
C SER A 431 11.46 0.04 3.63
N CYS A 432 11.60 -0.13 2.31
CA CYS A 432 12.06 -1.38 1.71
C CYS A 432 13.51 -1.76 2.09
N ILE A 433 14.40 -0.79 2.21
CA ILE A 433 15.79 -1.03 2.63
C ILE A 433 15.85 -1.51 4.07
N ILE A 434 15.18 -0.81 4.99
CA ILE A 434 15.24 -1.15 6.42
C ILE A 434 14.51 -2.47 6.73
N ILE A 435 13.49 -2.81 5.97
CA ILE A 435 12.83 -4.12 6.01
C ILE A 435 13.82 -5.24 5.70
N GLY A 436 14.79 -5.02 4.81
CA GLY A 436 15.87 -5.98 4.55
C GLY A 436 16.62 -6.36 5.83
N VAL A 437 16.85 -5.43 6.75
CA VAL A 437 17.47 -5.73 8.06
C VAL A 437 16.58 -6.64 8.91
N ILE A 438 15.26 -6.43 8.89
CA ILE A 438 14.30 -7.29 9.61
C ILE A 438 14.35 -8.70 9.03
N ILE A 439 14.22 -8.84 7.71
CA ILE A 439 14.26 -10.14 7.00
C ILE A 439 15.58 -10.85 7.29
N GLY A 440 16.70 -10.16 7.15
CA GLY A 440 18.03 -10.72 7.42
C GLY A 440 18.18 -11.21 8.86
N SER A 441 17.70 -10.43 9.83
CA SER A 441 17.73 -10.81 11.25
C SER A 441 16.84 -12.04 11.52
N VAL A 442 15.63 -12.10 10.98
CA VAL A 442 14.70 -13.23 11.15
C VAL A 442 15.23 -14.49 10.47
N ASN A 443 15.76 -14.39 9.25
CA ASN A 443 16.32 -15.53 8.53
C ASN A 443 17.54 -16.11 9.25
N MET A 444 18.46 -15.25 9.71
CA MET A 444 19.67 -15.69 10.42
C MET A 444 19.39 -16.35 11.78
N THR A 445 18.29 -15.95 12.42
CA THR A 445 17.87 -16.50 13.73
C THR A 445 16.82 -17.59 13.63
N SER A 446 16.34 -17.90 12.43
CA SER A 446 15.23 -18.84 12.20
C SER A 446 13.95 -18.50 12.98
N LEU A 447 13.78 -17.22 13.34
CA LEU A 447 12.71 -16.75 14.21
C LEU A 447 11.32 -17.05 13.62
N GLY A 448 11.14 -16.88 12.30
CA GLY A 448 9.87 -17.19 11.63
C GLY A 448 9.48 -18.68 11.75
N LEU A 449 10.43 -19.60 11.56
CA LEU A 449 10.20 -21.03 11.73
C LEU A 449 9.87 -21.38 13.19
N ASN A 450 10.57 -20.78 14.14
CA ASN A 450 10.34 -20.99 15.56
C ASN A 450 8.94 -20.52 16.01
N PHE A 451 8.47 -19.39 15.49
CA PHE A 451 7.09 -18.93 15.69
C PHE A 451 6.08 -19.89 15.04
N GLY A 452 6.35 -20.34 13.82
CA GLY A 452 5.52 -21.35 13.16
C GLY A 452 5.35 -22.61 14.00
N ASN A 453 6.45 -23.17 14.46
CA ASN A 453 6.45 -24.38 15.31
C ASN A 453 5.73 -24.18 16.66
N LEU A 454 5.86 -22.99 17.27
CA LEU A 454 5.14 -22.69 18.51
C LEU A 454 3.62 -22.68 18.30
N ILE A 455 3.18 -22.02 17.23
CA ILE A 455 1.74 -21.94 16.92
C ILE A 455 1.19 -23.32 16.56
N LEU A 456 1.92 -24.13 15.78
CA LEU A 456 1.53 -25.51 15.50
C LEU A 456 1.35 -26.34 16.76
N ARG A 457 2.21 -26.18 17.77
CA ARG A 457 2.04 -26.85 19.08
C ARG A 457 0.79 -26.42 19.83
N VAL A 458 0.38 -25.15 19.68
CA VAL A 458 -0.81 -24.59 20.38
C VAL A 458 -2.10 -24.92 19.61
N VAL A 459 -2.06 -24.82 18.29
CA VAL A 459 -3.23 -24.97 17.42
C VAL A 459 -3.51 -26.45 17.11
N GLY A 460 -2.47 -27.27 17.06
CA GLY A 460 -2.56 -28.67 16.56
C GLY A 460 -2.60 -28.73 15.04
N ASP A 461 -2.37 -29.92 14.51
CA ASP A 461 -2.37 -30.15 13.07
C ASP A 461 -3.80 -30.03 12.49
N GLY A 462 -3.95 -29.28 11.40
CA GLY A 462 -5.18 -29.20 10.61
C GLY A 462 -6.24 -28.19 11.07
N HIS A 463 -6.02 -27.45 12.15
CA HIS A 463 -6.95 -26.38 12.58
C HIS A 463 -6.71 -25.05 11.85
N LEU A 464 -6.95 -25.04 10.53
CA LEU A 464 -6.70 -23.89 9.64
C LEU A 464 -7.42 -22.62 10.09
N PHE A 465 -8.66 -22.74 10.58
CA PHE A 465 -9.44 -21.58 11.07
C PHE A 465 -8.81 -20.93 12.30
N LEU A 466 -8.38 -21.74 13.29
CA LEU A 466 -7.76 -21.22 14.50
C LEU A 466 -6.39 -20.59 14.22
N GLY A 467 -5.59 -21.25 13.37
CA GLY A 467 -4.33 -20.69 12.87
C GLY A 467 -4.54 -19.36 12.13
N GLY A 468 -5.55 -19.29 11.27
CA GLY A 468 -5.96 -18.06 10.61
C GLY A 468 -6.35 -16.94 11.58
N LEU A 469 -7.12 -17.26 12.63
CA LEU A 469 -7.54 -16.29 13.64
C LEU A 469 -6.32 -15.70 14.40
N MET A 470 -5.38 -16.53 14.80
CA MET A 470 -4.15 -16.08 15.45
C MET A 470 -3.30 -15.21 14.51
N VAL A 471 -3.16 -15.62 13.26
CA VAL A 471 -2.44 -14.85 12.25
C VAL A 471 -3.14 -13.54 11.91
N MET A 472 -4.47 -13.51 11.86
CA MET A 472 -5.24 -12.27 11.68
C MET A 472 -4.90 -11.23 12.76
N ILE A 473 -5.01 -11.64 14.04
CA ILE A 473 -4.71 -10.75 15.17
C ILE A 473 -3.26 -10.26 15.11
N MET A 474 -2.33 -11.18 14.88
CA MET A 474 -0.90 -10.85 14.76
C MET A 474 -0.63 -9.90 13.60
N SER A 475 -1.24 -10.14 12.43
CA SER A 475 -1.06 -9.30 11.24
C SER A 475 -1.58 -7.89 11.45
N ILE A 476 -2.73 -7.75 12.10
CA ILE A 476 -3.29 -6.44 12.43
C ILE A 476 -2.36 -5.70 13.39
N ILE A 477 -1.90 -6.33 14.46
CA ILE A 477 -1.02 -5.71 15.46
C ILE A 477 0.32 -5.29 14.82
N LEU A 478 0.95 -6.16 14.05
CA LEU A 478 2.24 -5.88 13.39
C LEU A 478 2.12 -4.82 12.28
N GLY A 479 0.95 -4.71 11.66
CA GLY A 479 0.70 -3.73 10.60
C GLY A 479 0.32 -2.33 11.12
N MET A 480 -0.01 -2.18 12.39
CA MET A 480 -0.48 -0.90 12.95
C MET A 480 0.58 0.20 12.86
N GLY A 481 0.22 1.32 12.25
CA GLY A 481 1.07 2.52 12.19
C GLY A 481 2.30 2.40 11.30
N VAL A 482 2.28 1.44 10.37
CA VAL A 482 3.36 1.19 9.41
C VAL A 482 2.80 1.32 7.98
N PRO A 483 3.56 1.88 7.01
CA PRO A 483 3.13 1.91 5.61
C PRO A 483 2.78 0.51 5.08
N GLY A 484 1.78 0.40 4.18
CA GLY A 484 1.21 -0.87 3.75
C GLY A 484 2.24 -1.91 3.23
N VAL A 485 3.24 -1.47 2.46
CA VAL A 485 4.33 -2.35 2.00
C VAL A 485 5.12 -2.91 3.18
N ALA A 486 5.51 -2.04 4.11
CA ALA A 486 6.28 -2.42 5.29
C ALA A 486 5.46 -3.32 6.22
N ALA A 487 4.17 -3.01 6.41
CA ALA A 487 3.25 -3.83 7.19
C ALA A 487 3.17 -5.26 6.62
N TYR A 488 2.94 -5.40 5.31
CA TYR A 488 2.90 -6.70 4.66
C TYR A 488 4.20 -7.51 4.87
N VAL A 489 5.35 -6.87 4.68
CA VAL A 489 6.63 -7.59 4.77
C VAL A 489 6.93 -8.07 6.18
N ILE A 490 6.64 -7.27 7.20
CA ILE A 490 6.79 -7.70 8.60
C ILE A 490 5.88 -8.91 8.87
N VAL A 491 4.63 -8.82 8.43
CA VAL A 491 3.63 -9.89 8.58
C VAL A 491 4.05 -11.13 7.79
N TYR A 492 4.52 -10.97 6.55
CA TYR A 492 5.00 -12.07 5.70
C TYR A 492 6.04 -12.95 6.41
N VAL A 493 7.07 -12.32 6.97
CA VAL A 493 8.21 -13.04 7.56
C VAL A 493 7.81 -13.89 8.77
N VAL A 494 6.81 -13.44 9.53
CA VAL A 494 6.38 -14.10 10.78
C VAL A 494 5.14 -14.97 10.56
N ALA A 495 4.16 -14.49 9.80
CA ALA A 495 2.82 -15.07 9.72
C ALA A 495 2.62 -16.07 8.59
N VAL A 496 3.26 -15.87 7.43
CA VAL A 496 3.11 -16.80 6.29
C VAL A 496 3.63 -18.20 6.63
N PRO A 497 4.81 -18.37 7.28
CA PRO A 497 5.27 -19.69 7.69
C PRO A 497 4.26 -20.42 8.61
N VAL A 498 3.57 -19.68 9.48
CA VAL A 498 2.53 -20.21 10.38
C VAL A 498 1.37 -20.79 9.58
N LEU A 499 0.78 -19.98 8.67
CA LEU A 499 -0.36 -20.44 7.87
C LEU A 499 -0.01 -21.63 6.98
N ARG A 500 1.18 -21.63 6.41
CA ARG A 500 1.67 -22.79 5.64
C ARG A 500 1.81 -24.04 6.51
N GLY A 501 2.28 -23.88 7.74
CA GLY A 501 2.41 -24.96 8.72
C GLY A 501 1.07 -25.61 9.08
N VAL A 502 -0.02 -24.83 9.16
CA VAL A 502 -1.38 -25.37 9.41
C VAL A 502 -2.11 -25.83 8.14
N GLY A 503 -1.44 -25.85 6.98
CA GLY A 503 -1.96 -26.43 5.73
C GLY A 503 -2.50 -25.44 4.71
N ALA A 504 -2.30 -24.13 4.88
CA ALA A 504 -2.69 -23.15 3.88
C ALA A 504 -1.81 -23.24 2.62
N THR A 505 -2.42 -23.00 1.44
CA THR A 505 -1.64 -22.83 0.20
C THR A 505 -0.81 -21.56 0.27
N GLU A 506 0.30 -21.51 -0.47
CA GLU A 506 1.21 -20.38 -0.43
C GLU A 506 0.53 -19.07 -0.86
N MET A 507 -0.28 -19.10 -1.93
CA MET A 507 -1.04 -17.95 -2.39
C MET A 507 -2.06 -17.48 -1.35
N ALA A 508 -2.80 -18.42 -0.74
CA ALA A 508 -3.80 -18.08 0.27
C ALA A 508 -3.15 -17.47 1.53
N ALA A 509 -2.05 -18.05 2.01
CA ALA A 509 -1.32 -17.54 3.17
C ALA A 509 -0.80 -16.10 2.93
N ASN A 510 -0.21 -15.85 1.75
CA ASN A 510 0.31 -14.55 1.40
C ASN A 510 -0.80 -13.50 1.21
N MET A 511 -1.88 -13.86 0.49
CA MET A 511 -3.02 -12.96 0.26
C MET A 511 -3.74 -12.64 1.58
N PHE A 512 -3.86 -13.61 2.48
CA PHE A 512 -4.40 -13.45 3.83
C PHE A 512 -3.60 -12.40 4.62
N CYS A 513 -2.30 -12.57 4.67
CA CYS A 513 -1.39 -11.64 5.34
C CYS A 513 -1.42 -10.25 4.72
N LEU A 514 -1.47 -10.13 3.39
CA LEU A 514 -1.54 -8.87 2.66
C LEU A 514 -2.82 -8.10 3.01
N ILE A 515 -3.98 -8.75 2.96
CA ILE A 515 -5.26 -8.09 3.24
C ILE A 515 -5.30 -7.58 4.68
N TYR A 516 -4.89 -8.39 5.68
CA TYR A 516 -4.90 -7.93 7.07
C TYR A 516 -3.85 -6.86 7.38
N ALA A 517 -2.69 -6.90 6.72
CA ALA A 517 -1.73 -5.81 6.79
C ALA A 517 -2.33 -4.49 6.27
N CYS A 518 -3.12 -4.54 5.19
CA CYS A 518 -3.84 -3.37 4.68
C CYS A 518 -4.96 -2.92 5.64
N LEU A 519 -5.76 -3.86 6.17
CA LEU A 519 -6.88 -3.56 7.07
C LEU A 519 -6.44 -2.98 8.41
N SER A 520 -5.18 -3.15 8.83
CA SER A 520 -4.61 -2.48 10.01
C SER A 520 -4.77 -0.94 9.95
N ASN A 521 -4.85 -0.36 8.73
CA ASN A 521 -5.05 1.08 8.52
C ASN A 521 -6.44 1.59 8.91
N ILE A 522 -7.44 0.71 9.08
CA ILE A 522 -8.79 1.06 9.55
C ILE A 522 -9.08 0.49 10.95
N THR A 523 -8.18 -0.31 11.50
CA THR A 523 -8.40 -1.02 12.77
C THR A 523 -7.86 -0.21 13.96
N PRO A 524 -8.68 0.12 14.98
CA PRO A 524 -8.18 0.73 16.23
C PRO A 524 -7.12 -0.15 16.91
N PRO A 525 -6.20 0.43 17.71
CA PRO A 525 -6.15 1.81 18.17
C PRO A 525 -5.40 2.79 17.24
N VAL A 526 -4.76 2.35 16.17
CA VAL A 526 -3.91 3.22 15.34
C VAL A 526 -4.64 3.72 14.09
N ALA A 527 -5.40 2.91 13.38
CA ALA A 527 -6.37 3.22 12.32
C ALA A 527 -6.06 4.48 11.45
N MET A 528 -4.84 4.57 10.88
CA MET A 528 -4.29 5.79 10.29
C MET A 528 -5.20 6.40 9.21
N SER A 529 -5.73 5.58 8.28
CA SER A 529 -6.62 6.05 7.22
C SER A 529 -7.94 6.62 7.79
N SER A 530 -8.50 5.94 8.80
CA SER A 530 -9.72 6.41 9.47
C SER A 530 -9.48 7.73 10.21
N TYR A 531 -8.29 7.92 10.79
CA TYR A 531 -7.96 9.15 11.53
C TYR A 531 -7.76 10.35 10.59
N VAL A 532 -7.14 10.15 9.43
CA VAL A 532 -7.01 11.19 8.42
C VAL A 532 -8.40 11.55 7.86
N ALA A 533 -9.22 10.56 7.52
CA ALA A 533 -10.59 10.79 7.08
C ALA A 533 -11.44 11.53 8.12
N ALA A 534 -11.32 11.12 9.40
CA ALA A 534 -12.01 11.79 10.51
C ALA A 534 -11.57 13.25 10.67
N GLY A 535 -10.30 13.53 10.48
CA GLY A 535 -9.77 14.90 10.51
C GLY A 535 -10.30 15.78 9.38
N ILE A 536 -10.46 15.23 8.15
CA ILE A 536 -11.08 15.96 7.04
C ILE A 536 -12.57 16.21 7.31
N ALA A 537 -13.26 15.23 7.88
CA ALA A 537 -14.70 15.32 8.18
C ALA A 537 -15.04 16.14 9.43
N ASP A 538 -14.07 16.51 10.24
CA ASP A 538 -14.25 17.05 11.61
C ASP A 538 -15.06 16.10 12.51
N SER A 539 -14.74 14.80 12.47
CA SER A 539 -15.45 13.75 13.18
C SER A 539 -14.60 13.09 14.28
N ASN A 540 -15.23 12.29 15.13
CA ASN A 540 -14.54 11.57 16.18
C ASN A 540 -13.73 10.40 15.60
N MET A 541 -12.41 10.39 15.81
CA MET A 541 -11.46 9.41 15.27
C MET A 541 -11.81 7.97 15.65
N THR A 542 -12.08 7.71 16.93
CA THR A 542 -12.40 6.37 17.43
C THR A 542 -13.74 5.87 16.89
N LYS A 543 -14.75 6.74 16.87
CA LYS A 543 -16.07 6.38 16.32
C LYS A 543 -16.00 6.14 14.81
N THR A 544 -15.25 6.93 14.09
CA THR A 544 -15.01 6.75 12.64
C THR A 544 -14.33 5.40 12.38
N SER A 545 -13.28 5.04 13.14
CA SER A 545 -12.59 3.77 12.93
C SER A 545 -13.45 2.55 13.28
N LEU A 546 -14.30 2.62 14.32
CA LEU A 546 -15.26 1.55 14.63
C LEU A 546 -16.32 1.39 13.52
N ILE A 547 -16.81 2.49 12.96
CA ILE A 547 -17.73 2.44 11.81
C ILE A 547 -16.98 1.90 10.58
N ALA A 548 -15.72 2.27 10.38
CA ALA A 548 -14.90 1.76 9.28
C ALA A 548 -14.69 0.23 9.40
N MET A 549 -14.40 -0.31 10.58
CA MET A 549 -14.34 -1.76 10.79
C MET A 549 -15.67 -2.44 10.45
N LYS A 550 -16.78 -1.86 10.86
CA LYS A 550 -18.12 -2.38 10.55
C LYS A 550 -18.39 -2.39 9.04
N LEU A 551 -18.07 -1.32 8.33
CA LEU A 551 -18.23 -1.22 6.87
C LEU A 551 -17.27 -2.15 6.12
N GLY A 552 -16.04 -2.29 6.62
CA GLY A 552 -15.00 -3.14 6.06
C GLY A 552 -15.07 -4.60 6.47
N ILE A 553 -16.13 -5.05 7.14
CA ILE A 553 -16.24 -6.39 7.73
C ILE A 553 -16.00 -7.52 6.73
N ALA A 554 -16.42 -7.34 5.47
CA ALA A 554 -16.12 -8.30 4.41
C ALA A 554 -14.62 -8.52 4.24
N GLY A 555 -13.80 -7.48 4.37
CA GLY A 555 -12.35 -7.59 4.33
C GLY A 555 -11.78 -8.45 5.46
N PHE A 556 -12.42 -8.46 6.62
CA PHE A 556 -12.02 -9.32 7.75
C PHE A 556 -12.49 -10.76 7.63
N ILE A 557 -13.52 -11.04 6.85
CA ILE A 557 -14.10 -12.40 6.72
C ILE A 557 -13.65 -13.08 5.42
N LEU A 558 -13.54 -12.35 4.32
CA LEU A 558 -13.12 -12.88 3.01
C LEU A 558 -11.81 -13.68 3.04
N PRO A 559 -10.76 -13.26 3.81
CA PRO A 559 -9.56 -14.06 3.91
C PRO A 559 -9.79 -15.47 4.43
N PHE A 560 -10.72 -15.69 5.34
CA PHE A 560 -11.09 -17.03 5.81
C PHE A 560 -11.81 -17.85 4.73
N PHE A 561 -12.57 -17.22 3.83
CA PHE A 561 -13.21 -17.93 2.73
C PHE A 561 -12.17 -18.54 1.79
N PHE A 562 -11.20 -17.76 1.33
CA PHE A 562 -10.18 -18.30 0.43
C PHE A 562 -9.08 -19.08 1.16
N LEU A 563 -8.92 -18.91 2.47
CA LEU A 563 -8.03 -19.76 3.27
C LEU A 563 -8.53 -21.21 3.27
N ASN A 564 -9.86 -21.39 3.44
CA ASN A 564 -10.50 -22.70 3.41
C ASN A 564 -10.78 -23.21 1.99
N ASN A 565 -11.05 -22.29 1.05
CA ASN A 565 -11.28 -22.64 -0.35
C ASN A 565 -10.45 -21.74 -1.29
N PRO A 566 -9.20 -22.15 -1.61
CA PRO A 566 -8.28 -21.37 -2.44
C PRO A 566 -8.78 -21.13 -3.88
N VAL A 567 -9.83 -21.80 -4.33
CA VAL A 567 -10.46 -21.58 -5.65
C VAL A 567 -10.94 -20.14 -5.84
N LEU A 568 -11.27 -19.43 -4.74
CA LEU A 568 -11.57 -17.98 -4.77
C LEU A 568 -10.38 -17.11 -5.21
N LEU A 569 -9.17 -17.62 -5.11
CA LEU A 569 -7.96 -16.97 -5.62
C LEU A 569 -7.71 -17.45 -7.05
N TYR A 570 -8.38 -16.85 -8.01
CA TYR A 570 -8.37 -17.31 -9.40
C TYR A 570 -6.94 -17.52 -9.95
N GLY A 571 -6.71 -18.68 -10.55
CA GLY A 571 -5.39 -19.05 -11.09
C GLY A 571 -4.34 -19.48 -10.04
N SER A 572 -4.72 -19.59 -8.76
CA SER A 572 -3.82 -20.06 -7.70
C SER A 572 -3.76 -21.60 -7.64
N THR A 573 -4.80 -22.28 -8.05
CA THR A 573 -4.93 -23.75 -8.05
C THR A 573 -5.05 -24.23 -9.50
N GLU A 574 -4.18 -25.15 -9.90
CA GLU A 574 -4.20 -25.74 -11.23
C GLU A 574 -5.31 -26.81 -11.36
N GLY A 575 -5.89 -26.92 -12.55
CA GLY A 575 -6.89 -27.96 -12.85
C GLY A 575 -8.29 -27.70 -12.33
N VAL A 576 -8.57 -26.52 -11.76
CA VAL A 576 -9.92 -26.18 -11.28
C VAL A 576 -10.85 -25.87 -12.47
N ALA A 577 -12.02 -26.53 -12.50
CA ALA A 577 -13.04 -26.24 -13.51
C ALA A 577 -13.62 -24.84 -13.33
N VAL A 578 -13.87 -24.15 -14.44
CA VAL A 578 -14.50 -22.80 -14.43
C VAL A 578 -15.85 -22.81 -13.69
N SER A 579 -16.62 -23.89 -13.80
CA SER A 579 -17.89 -24.08 -13.09
C SER A 579 -17.73 -24.07 -11.56
N GLU A 580 -16.64 -24.61 -11.04
CA GLU A 580 -16.33 -24.60 -9.60
C GLU A 580 -15.97 -23.20 -9.13
N THR A 581 -15.16 -22.47 -9.91
CA THR A 581 -14.85 -21.05 -9.63
C THR A 581 -16.13 -20.20 -9.61
N ILE A 582 -17.04 -20.38 -10.57
CA ILE A 582 -18.31 -19.66 -10.62
C ILE A 582 -19.16 -20.01 -9.40
N ARG A 583 -19.28 -21.28 -9.04
CA ARG A 583 -20.05 -21.73 -7.85
C ARG A 583 -19.49 -21.12 -6.57
N THR A 584 -18.18 -21.19 -6.38
CA THR A 584 -17.51 -20.65 -5.18
C THR A 584 -17.62 -19.13 -5.12
N PHE A 585 -17.50 -18.43 -6.26
CA PHE A 585 -17.75 -16.99 -6.35
C PHE A 585 -19.18 -16.62 -5.99
N ALA A 586 -20.18 -17.35 -6.51
CA ALA A 586 -21.59 -17.09 -6.23
C ALA A 586 -21.92 -17.29 -4.74
N THR A 587 -21.45 -18.38 -4.13
CA THR A 587 -21.66 -18.64 -2.70
C THR A 587 -20.96 -17.60 -1.81
N ALA A 588 -19.73 -17.21 -2.13
CA ALA A 588 -19.02 -16.15 -1.43
C ALA A 588 -19.74 -14.80 -1.57
N THR A 589 -20.29 -14.48 -2.76
CA THR A 589 -21.09 -13.27 -3.00
C THR A 589 -22.31 -13.24 -2.10
N ILE A 590 -23.07 -14.34 -2.02
CA ILE A 590 -24.24 -14.44 -1.15
C ILE A 590 -23.82 -14.23 0.31
N GLY A 591 -22.75 -14.90 0.75
CA GLY A 591 -22.23 -14.76 2.12
C GLY A 591 -21.85 -13.31 2.47
N VAL A 592 -21.12 -12.64 1.59
CA VAL A 592 -20.68 -11.24 1.80
C VAL A 592 -21.86 -10.27 1.84
N LEU A 593 -22.82 -10.41 0.93
CA LEU A 593 -24.02 -9.57 0.92
C LEU A 593 -24.89 -9.83 2.16
N ALA A 594 -24.98 -11.09 2.57
CA ALA A 594 -25.69 -11.49 3.78
C ALA A 594 -25.11 -10.84 5.05
N ILE A 595 -23.78 -10.82 5.18
CA ILE A 595 -23.10 -10.16 6.29
C ILE A 595 -23.37 -8.65 6.29
N ALA A 596 -23.26 -8.00 5.12
CA ALA A 596 -23.56 -6.58 4.96
C ALA A 596 -25.01 -6.24 5.36
N GLU A 597 -25.96 -7.07 4.97
CA GLU A 597 -27.37 -6.95 5.34
C GLU A 597 -27.60 -7.11 6.85
N GLY A 598 -26.99 -8.15 7.45
CA GLY A 598 -27.13 -8.42 8.89
C GLY A 598 -26.61 -7.27 9.77
N LEU A 599 -25.56 -6.58 9.31
CA LEU A 599 -24.96 -5.45 10.00
C LEU A 599 -25.63 -4.10 9.73
N SER A 600 -26.54 -4.00 8.72
CA SER A 600 -27.14 -2.73 8.32
C SER A 600 -28.04 -2.08 9.37
N GLY A 601 -28.56 -2.86 10.32
CA GLY A 601 -29.47 -2.37 11.38
C GLY A 601 -30.85 -1.90 10.86
N LEU A 602 -31.23 -2.24 9.61
CA LEU A 602 -32.55 -1.92 9.07
C LEU A 602 -33.66 -2.70 9.78
N PRO A 603 -34.78 -2.08 10.14
CA PRO A 603 -35.90 -2.78 10.76
C PRO A 603 -36.56 -3.76 9.78
N MET A 604 -36.91 -4.96 10.27
CA MET A 604 -37.47 -6.06 9.45
C MET A 604 -38.82 -5.74 8.77
N GLN A 605 -39.51 -4.72 9.22
CA GLN A 605 -40.89 -4.41 8.79
C GLN A 605 -41.06 -3.77 7.39
N LYS A 606 -39.96 -3.40 6.71
CA LYS A 606 -40.03 -2.64 5.43
C LYS A 606 -39.80 -3.46 4.16
N TYR A 607 -39.81 -4.79 4.20
CA TYR A 607 -39.42 -5.60 3.05
C TYR A 607 -40.40 -6.74 2.74
N SER A 608 -40.38 -7.19 1.47
CA SER A 608 -41.16 -8.35 1.01
C SER A 608 -40.74 -9.64 1.76
N THR A 609 -41.60 -10.61 1.83
CA THR A 609 -41.46 -11.87 2.57
C THR A 609 -40.13 -12.61 2.27
N GLY A 610 -39.65 -12.57 1.01
CA GLY A 610 -38.40 -13.21 0.60
C GLY A 610 -37.13 -12.53 1.16
N ALA A 611 -37.14 -11.20 1.24
CA ALA A 611 -36.03 -10.45 1.82
C ALA A 611 -35.95 -10.59 3.36
N THR A 612 -37.09 -10.82 3.99
CA THR A 612 -37.20 -11.10 5.44
C THR A 612 -36.62 -12.49 5.77
N ALA A 613 -36.88 -13.50 4.94
CA ALA A 613 -36.32 -14.84 5.11
C ALA A 613 -34.80 -14.85 4.96
N LEU A 614 -34.28 -14.16 3.95
CA LEU A 614 -32.82 -14.02 3.74
C LEU A 614 -32.12 -13.36 4.96
N ARG A 615 -32.76 -12.33 5.54
CA ARG A 615 -32.25 -11.64 6.74
C ARG A 615 -32.30 -12.49 8.01
N LEU A 616 -33.33 -13.30 8.15
CA LEU A 616 -33.43 -14.22 9.28
C LEU A 616 -32.32 -15.28 9.23
N VAL A 617 -32.10 -15.85 8.03
CA VAL A 617 -31.02 -16.82 7.78
C VAL A 617 -29.66 -16.18 8.03
N THR A 618 -29.44 -14.94 7.60
CA THR A 618 -28.16 -14.24 7.81
C THR A 618 -27.92 -13.87 9.27
N ARG A 619 -28.95 -13.47 10.03
CA ARG A 619 -28.80 -13.24 11.47
C ARG A 619 -28.54 -14.53 12.23
N VAL A 620 -29.16 -15.63 11.84
CA VAL A 620 -28.90 -16.95 12.45
C VAL A 620 -27.47 -17.42 12.10
N MET A 621 -27.02 -17.25 10.84
CA MET A 621 -25.64 -17.58 10.44
C MET A 621 -24.56 -16.68 11.08
N LEU A 622 -24.90 -15.46 11.52
CA LEU A 622 -23.98 -14.58 12.24
C LEU A 622 -23.92 -14.89 13.73
N ILE A 623 -24.91 -15.60 14.27
CA ILE A 623 -24.98 -16.01 15.67
C ILE A 623 -24.44 -17.45 15.85
N ALA A 624 -24.51 -18.27 14.81
CA ALA A 624 -23.94 -19.62 14.77
C ALA A 624 -22.51 -19.61 14.21
#